data_146e32a64af13ee7f04f9885242c915f
#
_entry.id   146e32a64af13ee7f04f9885242c915f
#
_cell.length_a   1.000
_cell.length_b   1.000
_cell.length_c   1.000
_cell.angle_alpha   90.00
_cell.angle_beta   90.00
_cell.angle_gamma   90.00
#
_symmetry.space_group_name_H-M   'P 1'
#
loop_
_entity.id
_entity.type
_entity.pdbx_description
1 polymer ?
#
loop_
_entity_poly.entity_id
_entity_poly.type
_entity_poly.pdbx_seq_one_letter_code
_entity_poly.pdbx_strand_id
1 'polypeptide(L)'
;MKAMFLEIIRAEYVSGYTLKVTFNNGECRMFDFSDIIARYPVFAPLGETSRFKAFSITDTLEWDNGRIDIAPEYIYEHGKAA
;
A
#
# COMPACT_ATOMS: atom_id res chain seq x y z
N MET A 1 9.76 -21.53 -17.18
CA MET A 1 9.35 -21.13 -15.86
C MET A 1 8.35 -19.97 -15.91
N LYS A 2 7.35 -20.02 -15.08
CA LYS A 2 6.30 -19.03 -15.09
C LYS A 2 6.64 -17.86 -14.17
N ALA A 3 6.52 -16.64 -14.68
CA ALA A 3 6.69 -15.46 -13.85
C ALA A 3 5.51 -15.35 -12.88
N MET A 4 5.79 -14.97 -11.66
CA MET A 4 4.76 -14.73 -10.66
C MET A 4 4.47 -13.24 -10.62
N PHE A 5 3.21 -12.87 -10.76
CA PHE A 5 2.82 -11.48 -10.58
C PHE A 5 2.91 -11.12 -9.10
N LEU A 6 3.48 -9.97 -8.85
CA LEU A 6 3.59 -9.48 -7.48
C LEU A 6 2.22 -9.03 -6.99
N GLU A 7 1.83 -9.54 -5.82
CA GLU A 7 0.55 -9.19 -5.20
C GLU A 7 0.77 -8.90 -3.73
N ILE A 8 -0.06 -8.04 -3.19
CA ILE A 8 -0.09 -7.78 -1.75
C ILE A 8 -1.12 -8.73 -1.16
N ILE A 9 -0.70 -9.51 -0.16
CA ILE A 9 -1.58 -10.48 0.49
C ILE A 9 -1.96 -10.07 1.91
N ARG A 10 -1.28 -9.06 2.48
CA ARG A 10 -1.52 -8.66 3.85
C ARG A 10 -0.97 -7.26 4.07
N ALA A 11 -1.63 -6.49 4.92
CA ALA A 11 -1.14 -5.19 5.32
C ALA A 11 -1.57 -4.92 6.75
N GLU A 12 -0.71 -4.23 7.49
CA GLU A 12 -0.96 -3.87 8.88
C GLU A 12 -0.66 -2.40 9.08
N TYR A 13 -1.56 -1.71 9.76
CA TYR A 13 -1.32 -0.32 10.12
C TYR A 13 -0.26 -0.26 11.22
N VAL A 14 0.74 0.59 11.04
CA VAL A 14 1.82 0.75 12.01
C VAL A 14 1.65 2.03 12.79
N SER A 15 1.72 3.17 12.13
CA SER A 15 1.55 4.48 12.74
C SER A 15 1.48 5.54 11.66
N GLY A 16 0.90 6.69 11.96
CA GLY A 16 0.84 7.80 11.01
C GLY A 16 0.27 7.36 9.67
N TYR A 17 1.07 7.43 8.62
CA TYR A 17 0.69 6.97 7.28
C TYR A 17 1.56 5.81 6.83
N THR A 18 2.00 4.98 7.77
CA THR A 18 2.88 3.85 7.47
C THR A 18 2.13 2.54 7.62
N LEU A 19 2.25 1.69 6.60
CA LEU A 19 1.73 0.33 6.61
C LEU A 19 2.89 -0.64 6.46
N LYS A 20 2.76 -1.81 7.10
CA LYS A 20 3.64 -2.94 6.83
C LYS A 20 2.91 -3.85 5.88
N VAL A 21 3.50 -4.09 4.73
CA VAL A 21 2.87 -4.81 3.62
C VAL A 21 3.60 -6.11 3.37
N THR A 22 2.85 -7.20 3.22
CA THR A 22 3.41 -8.51 2.91
C THR A 22 2.99 -8.91 1.51
N PHE A 23 3.94 -9.41 0.74
CA PHE A 23 3.75 -9.80 -0.65
C PHE A 23 3.63 -11.31 -0.80
N ASN A 24 3.11 -11.73 -1.94
CA ASN A 24 2.92 -13.15 -2.22
C ASN A 24 4.21 -13.95 -2.36
N ASN A 25 5.36 -13.27 -2.47
CA ASN A 25 6.67 -13.95 -2.46
C ASN A 25 7.24 -14.06 -1.03
N GLY A 26 6.48 -13.66 -0.02
CA GLY A 26 6.90 -13.75 1.38
C GLY A 26 7.67 -12.54 1.89
N GLU A 27 8.00 -11.60 1.04
CA GLU A 27 8.73 -10.41 1.48
C GLU A 27 7.80 -9.37 2.06
N CYS A 28 8.34 -8.55 2.95
CA CYS A 28 7.58 -7.47 3.59
C CYS A 28 8.27 -6.14 3.34
N ARG A 29 7.46 -5.08 3.33
CA ARG A 29 7.97 -3.72 3.21
C ARG A 29 7.22 -2.80 4.16
N MET A 30 7.95 -1.87 4.76
CA MET A 30 7.36 -0.75 5.47
C MET A 30 7.27 0.40 4.49
N PHE A 31 6.10 0.97 4.31
CA PHE A 31 5.92 2.04 3.35
C PHE A 31 5.18 3.20 4.00
N ASP A 32 5.80 4.40 3.94
CA ASP A 32 5.22 5.63 4.46
C ASP A 32 4.56 6.36 3.30
N PHE A 33 3.23 6.51 3.39
CA PHE A 33 2.43 7.11 2.33
C PHE A 33 2.41 8.63 2.38
N SER A 34 3.03 9.27 3.40
CA SER A 34 2.95 10.73 3.58
C SER A 34 3.29 11.50 2.33
N ASP A 35 4.36 11.08 1.65
CA ASP A 35 4.86 11.81 0.49
C ASP A 35 3.89 11.75 -0.68
N ILE A 36 3.38 10.57 -1.00
CA ILE A 36 2.45 10.45 -2.13
C ILE A 36 1.10 11.07 -1.82
N ILE A 37 0.67 11.05 -0.55
CA ILE A 37 -0.55 11.72 -0.13
C ILE A 37 -0.43 13.22 -0.36
N ALA A 38 0.72 13.81 -0.03
CA ALA A 38 0.94 15.23 -0.20
C ALA A 38 1.13 15.63 -1.67
N ARG A 39 1.66 14.71 -2.46
CA ARG A 39 2.12 15.03 -3.81
C ARG A 39 1.09 14.77 -4.90
N TYR A 40 0.28 13.72 -4.75
CA TYR A 40 -0.64 13.29 -5.79
C TYR A 40 -2.09 13.49 -5.37
N PRO A 41 -2.86 14.29 -6.12
CA PRO A 41 -4.25 14.59 -5.74
C PRO A 41 -5.13 13.35 -5.56
N VAL A 42 -4.87 12.27 -6.30
CA VAL A 42 -5.68 11.05 -6.19
C VAL A 42 -5.56 10.44 -4.78
N PHE A 43 -4.42 10.65 -4.10
CA PHE A 43 -4.21 10.13 -2.77
C PHE A 43 -4.57 11.12 -1.66
N ALA A 44 -4.91 12.36 -2.02
CA ALA A 44 -5.19 13.40 -1.02
C ALA A 44 -6.25 13.00 0.01
N PRO A 45 -7.35 12.29 -0.36
CA PRO A 45 -8.34 11.89 0.65
C PRO A 45 -7.78 11.01 1.76
N LEU A 46 -6.66 10.32 1.51
CA LEU A 46 -6.02 9.47 2.52
C LEU A 46 -5.29 10.26 3.59
N GLY A 47 -5.20 11.58 3.43
CA GLY A 47 -4.68 12.45 4.48
C GLY A 47 -5.54 12.39 5.74
N GLU A 48 -6.80 11.99 5.61
CA GLU A 48 -7.63 11.74 6.77
C GLU A 48 -7.33 10.33 7.28
N THR A 49 -6.83 10.24 8.51
CA THR A 49 -6.32 8.98 9.06
C THR A 49 -7.36 7.86 9.05
N SER A 50 -8.62 8.19 9.36
CA SER A 50 -9.67 7.18 9.35
C SER A 50 -9.88 6.58 7.97
N ARG A 51 -9.75 7.38 6.93
CA ARG A 51 -9.84 6.89 5.55
C ARG A 51 -8.63 6.06 5.18
N PHE A 52 -7.45 6.52 5.59
CA PHE A 52 -6.23 5.79 5.32
C PHE A 52 -6.27 4.37 5.91
N LYS A 53 -6.80 4.25 7.12
CA LYS A 53 -6.89 2.95 7.79
C LYS A 53 -7.94 2.03 7.20
N ALA A 54 -8.85 2.55 6.40
CA ALA A 54 -9.96 1.80 5.84
C ALA A 54 -9.59 1.17 4.50
N PHE A 55 -8.36 0.67 4.39
CA PHE A 55 -7.92 -0.01 3.17
C PHE A 55 -8.54 -1.40 3.06
N SER A 56 -8.59 -1.89 1.84
CA SER A 56 -8.92 -3.28 1.58
C SER A 56 -7.85 -3.87 0.67
N ILE A 57 -7.82 -5.19 0.59
CA ILE A 57 -6.83 -5.89 -0.20
C ILE A 57 -7.54 -6.79 -1.19
N THR A 58 -7.22 -6.61 -2.47
CA THR A 58 -7.60 -7.56 -3.51
C THR A 58 -6.32 -8.24 -3.97
N ASP A 59 -5.71 -7.79 -5.05
CA ASP A 59 -4.35 -8.18 -5.39
C ASP A 59 -3.37 -7.04 -5.07
N THR A 60 -3.89 -5.91 -4.60
CA THR A 60 -3.10 -4.78 -4.12
C THR A 60 -3.90 -4.06 -3.04
N LEU A 61 -3.32 -2.98 -2.51
CA LEU A 61 -4.02 -2.11 -1.57
C LEU A 61 -4.96 -1.19 -2.34
N GLU A 62 -6.17 -1.06 -1.84
CA GLU A 62 -7.14 -0.13 -2.39
C GLU A 62 -7.92 0.55 -1.29
N TRP A 63 -8.47 1.70 -1.64
CA TRP A 63 -9.34 2.49 -0.77
C TRP A 63 -10.56 2.91 -1.58
N ASP A 64 -11.63 3.23 -0.90
CA ASP A 64 -12.82 3.82 -1.49
C ASP A 64 -13.37 2.95 -2.64
N ASN A 65 -13.56 1.66 -2.36
CA ASN A 65 -14.09 0.68 -3.32
C ASN A 65 -13.29 0.63 -4.62
N GLY A 66 -11.97 0.73 -4.50
CA GLY A 66 -11.08 0.60 -5.65
C GLY A 66 -10.85 1.88 -6.44
N ARG A 67 -11.44 3.00 -6.00
CA ARG A 67 -11.20 4.27 -6.67
C ARG A 67 -9.79 4.79 -6.46
N ILE A 68 -9.18 4.39 -5.36
CA ILE A 68 -7.80 4.72 -5.03
C ILE A 68 -7.06 3.41 -4.87
N ASP A 69 -6.01 3.21 -5.65
CA ASP A 69 -5.19 2.02 -5.53
C ASP A 69 -3.73 2.37 -5.78
N ILE A 70 -2.85 1.42 -5.49
CA ILE A 70 -1.42 1.61 -5.69
C ILE A 70 -0.84 0.29 -6.19
N ALA A 71 0.04 0.37 -7.20
CA ALA A 71 0.64 -0.82 -7.75
C ALA A 71 1.52 -1.50 -6.70
N PRO A 72 1.43 -2.83 -6.56
CA PRO A 72 2.28 -3.55 -5.60
C PRO A 72 3.76 -3.29 -5.84
N GLU A 73 4.16 -3.19 -7.11
CA GLU A 73 5.56 -2.96 -7.47
C GLU A 73 6.09 -1.64 -6.93
N TYR A 74 5.23 -0.62 -6.87
CA TYR A 74 5.65 0.67 -6.34
C TYR A 74 6.08 0.55 -4.89
N ILE A 75 5.28 -0.13 -4.08
CA ILE A 75 5.59 -0.33 -2.66
C ILE A 75 6.81 -1.23 -2.53
N TYR A 76 6.89 -2.25 -3.37
CA TYR A 76 7.99 -3.20 -3.32
C TYR A 76 9.33 -2.52 -3.57
N GLU A 77 9.36 -1.60 -4.54
CA GLU A 77 10.60 -0.92 -4.94
C GLU A 77 10.97 0.24 -4.04
N HIS A 78 9.97 0.94 -3.48
CA HIS A 78 10.22 2.16 -2.72
C HIS A 78 10.08 1.99 -1.21
N GLY A 79 9.50 0.90 -0.76
CA GLY A 79 9.39 0.62 0.66
C GLY A 79 10.70 0.14 1.25
N LYS A 80 10.77 0.15 2.57
CA LYS A 80 11.94 -0.35 3.29
C LYS A 80 11.70 -1.79 3.70
N ALA A 81 12.74 -2.61 3.59
CA ALA A 81 12.65 -4.00 4.03
C ALA A 81 12.25 -4.06 5.50
N ALA A 82 11.34 -4.95 5.80
CA ALA A 82 10.81 -5.07 7.17
C ALA A 82 11.03 -6.46 7.73
#